data_5ef935b76ccf8197ce70091e094ee623
#
_entry.id   5ef935b76ccf8197ce70091e094ee623
#
_cell.length_a   1.000
_cell.length_b   1.000
_cell.length_c   1.000
_cell.angle_alpha   90.00
_cell.angle_beta   90.00
_cell.angle_gamma   90.00
#
_symmetry.space_group_name_H-M   'P 1'
#
loop_
_entity.id
_entity.type
_entity.pdbx_description
1 polymer ?
#
loop_
_entity_poly.entity_id
_entity_poly.type
_entity_poly.pdbx_seq_one_letter_code
_entity_poly.pdbx_strand_id
1 'polypeptide(L)'
;MKRILLTIIFAVAVIFAYAEGHMTFKGIEIDGKLDSFVEKLQTQGFELAYINDYAAVMKGRFTAEDVTVFIFSTPISKLTHTVLVRYEPQNQWSTLENKYNNLVESLRKKYGEPSLEVWDVGHTGDPEHEIRMGRARIMTFFDTDNGRVTVSIADYKDQYGLHNLSVAIAYLDNANNDLNDSESESDL
;
A
#
# COMPACT_ATOMS: atom_id res chain seq x y z
N MET A 1 17.13 -59.39 -37.26
CA MET A 1 17.45 -57.93 -37.30
C MET A 1 16.46 -57.22 -36.40
N LYS A 2 16.89 -56.91 -35.16
CA LYS A 2 16.07 -56.22 -34.18
C LYS A 2 16.36 -54.71 -34.32
N ARG A 3 15.35 -53.92 -34.68
CA ARG A 3 15.44 -52.43 -34.69
C ARG A 3 15.23 -51.96 -33.29
N ILE A 4 16.25 -51.40 -32.69
CA ILE A 4 16.18 -50.68 -31.40
C ILE A 4 15.71 -49.30 -31.71
N LEU A 5 14.49 -48.96 -31.26
CA LEU A 5 13.94 -47.60 -31.34
C LEU A 5 14.42 -46.84 -30.10
N LEU A 6 15.36 -45.94 -30.31
CA LEU A 6 15.88 -45.08 -29.25
C LEU A 6 14.93 -43.87 -29.06
N THR A 7 14.09 -43.94 -28.05
CA THR A 7 13.20 -42.83 -27.71
C THR A 7 13.98 -41.83 -26.86
N ILE A 8 14.36 -40.72 -27.45
CA ILE A 8 14.96 -39.57 -26.72
C ILE A 8 13.82 -38.81 -26.03
N ILE A 9 13.70 -38.96 -24.72
CA ILE A 9 12.82 -38.16 -23.90
C ILE A 9 13.50 -36.79 -23.68
N PHE A 10 13.01 -35.77 -24.39
CA PHE A 10 13.40 -34.39 -24.17
C PHE A 10 12.67 -33.91 -22.90
N ALA A 11 13.36 -33.97 -21.77
CA ALA A 11 12.89 -33.31 -20.53
C ALA A 11 13.02 -31.81 -20.73
N VAL A 12 11.93 -31.13 -21.11
CA VAL A 12 11.84 -29.70 -21.07
C VAL A 12 11.71 -29.31 -19.59
N ALA A 13 12.83 -28.97 -18.97
CA ALA A 13 12.83 -28.28 -17.66
C ALA A 13 12.25 -26.89 -17.89
N VAL A 14 10.96 -26.75 -17.62
CA VAL A 14 10.34 -25.40 -17.48
C VAL A 14 10.93 -24.80 -16.23
N ILE A 15 11.96 -24.00 -16.40
CA ILE A 15 12.46 -23.11 -15.34
C ILE A 15 11.37 -22.05 -15.18
N PHE A 16 10.49 -22.25 -14.21
CA PHE A 16 9.72 -21.14 -13.68
C PHE A 16 10.74 -20.21 -13.02
N ALA A 17 11.21 -19.21 -13.76
CA ALA A 17 11.74 -18.03 -13.13
C ALA A 17 10.57 -17.50 -12.30
N TYR A 18 10.64 -17.66 -10.99
CA TYR A 18 9.85 -16.85 -10.08
C TYR A 18 10.36 -15.42 -10.33
N ALA A 19 9.70 -14.70 -11.23
CA ALA A 19 9.76 -13.27 -11.19
C ALA A 19 9.22 -12.92 -9.79
N GLU A 20 10.03 -12.31 -8.95
CA GLU A 20 9.56 -11.75 -7.70
C GLU A 20 8.43 -10.82 -8.10
N GLY A 21 7.18 -11.25 -7.80
CA GLY A 21 6.00 -10.49 -8.17
C GLY A 21 5.96 -9.23 -7.31
N HIS A 22 5.52 -8.13 -7.89
CA HIS A 22 5.32 -6.90 -7.15
C HIS A 22 3.95 -6.85 -6.49
N MET A 23 3.81 -6.10 -5.39
CA MET A 23 2.52 -5.76 -4.83
C MET A 23 1.70 -4.98 -5.87
N THR A 24 0.38 -5.15 -5.87
CA THR A 24 -0.48 -4.45 -6.83
C THR A 24 -1.45 -3.50 -6.15
N PHE A 25 -1.67 -2.34 -6.75
CA PHE A 25 -2.75 -1.42 -6.44
C PHE A 25 -3.68 -1.29 -7.65
N LYS A 26 -4.96 -1.63 -7.49
CA LYS A 26 -5.96 -1.67 -8.57
C LYS A 26 -5.52 -2.46 -9.82
N GLY A 27 -4.76 -3.54 -9.62
CA GLY A 27 -4.24 -4.36 -10.71
C GLY A 27 -3.01 -3.78 -11.44
N ILE A 28 -2.47 -2.66 -10.96
CA ILE A 28 -1.20 -2.09 -11.43
C ILE A 28 -0.11 -2.52 -10.46
N GLU A 29 0.96 -3.12 -10.94
CA GLU A 29 2.13 -3.44 -10.13
C GLU A 29 2.76 -2.18 -9.58
N ILE A 30 3.06 -2.18 -8.26
CA ILE A 30 3.73 -1.08 -7.56
C ILE A 30 5.22 -1.17 -7.91
N ASP A 31 5.53 -0.84 -9.15
CA ASP A 31 6.86 -0.87 -9.73
C ASP A 31 6.98 0.15 -10.88
N GLY A 32 8.23 0.31 -11.37
CA GLY A 32 8.55 1.24 -12.42
C GLY A 32 8.64 2.69 -11.94
N LYS A 33 8.92 3.58 -12.89
CA LYS A 33 9.07 5.02 -12.59
C LYS A 33 7.76 5.64 -12.13
N LEU A 34 7.85 6.59 -11.20
CA LEU A 34 6.71 7.31 -10.64
C LEU A 34 5.76 7.87 -11.70
N ASP A 35 6.31 8.52 -12.74
CA ASP A 35 5.51 9.10 -13.83
C ASP A 35 4.68 8.03 -14.56
N SER A 36 5.30 6.88 -14.87
CA SER A 36 4.63 5.78 -15.56
C SER A 36 3.52 5.16 -14.70
N PHE A 37 3.71 5.08 -13.38
CA PHE A 37 2.68 4.59 -12.46
C PHE A 37 1.50 5.57 -12.39
N VAL A 38 1.79 6.87 -12.32
CA VAL A 38 0.78 7.96 -12.35
C VAL A 38 -0.04 7.91 -13.64
N GLU A 39 0.60 7.79 -14.82
CA GLU A 39 -0.10 7.65 -16.08
C GLU A 39 -1.07 6.46 -16.11
N LYS A 40 -0.65 5.30 -15.60
CA LYS A 40 -1.52 4.12 -15.49
C LYS A 40 -2.74 4.39 -14.60
N LEU A 41 -2.57 5.08 -13.47
CA LEU A 41 -3.68 5.46 -12.58
C LEU A 41 -4.62 6.48 -13.22
N GLN A 42 -4.11 7.40 -14.01
CA GLN A 42 -4.95 8.34 -14.77
C GLN A 42 -5.88 7.61 -15.74
N THR A 43 -5.43 6.51 -16.37
CA THR A 43 -6.32 5.69 -17.23
C THR A 43 -7.46 5.03 -16.44
N GLN A 44 -7.32 4.92 -15.11
CA GLN A 44 -8.35 4.38 -14.21
C GLN A 44 -9.22 5.47 -13.54
N GLY A 45 -9.11 6.71 -14.01
CA GLY A 45 -9.95 7.82 -13.56
C GLY A 45 -9.42 8.56 -12.33
N PHE A 46 -8.13 8.42 -12.00
CA PHE A 46 -7.49 9.28 -11.00
C PHE A 46 -6.98 10.57 -11.65
N GLU A 47 -7.10 11.67 -10.96
CA GLU A 47 -6.64 12.98 -11.39
C GLU A 47 -5.36 13.36 -10.63
N LEU A 48 -4.32 13.76 -11.36
CA LEU A 48 -3.08 14.22 -10.77
C LEU A 48 -3.27 15.61 -10.14
N ALA A 49 -3.00 15.72 -8.84
CA ALA A 49 -3.04 16.99 -8.10
C ALA A 49 -1.65 17.59 -7.91
N TYR A 50 -0.63 16.76 -7.71
CA TYR A 50 0.75 17.19 -7.50
C TYR A 50 1.73 16.05 -7.83
N ILE A 51 2.92 16.39 -8.33
CA ILE A 51 4.02 15.46 -8.54
C ILE A 51 5.36 16.17 -8.38
N ASN A 52 6.32 15.47 -7.78
CA ASN A 52 7.73 15.84 -7.77
C ASN A 52 8.60 14.58 -7.93
N ASP A 53 9.91 14.69 -7.76
CA ASP A 53 10.86 13.58 -7.95
C ASP A 53 10.66 12.39 -7.02
N TYR A 54 9.94 12.55 -5.89
CA TYR A 54 9.84 11.54 -4.83
C TYR A 54 8.41 11.09 -4.54
N ALA A 55 7.43 11.90 -4.93
CA ALA A 55 6.03 11.59 -4.62
C ALA A 55 5.06 12.20 -5.62
N ALA A 56 3.92 11.54 -5.77
CA ALA A 56 2.76 12.09 -6.47
C ALA A 56 1.53 12.06 -5.55
N VAL A 57 0.63 13.02 -5.74
CA VAL A 57 -0.66 13.09 -5.08
C VAL A 57 -1.74 13.08 -6.13
N MET A 58 -2.66 12.14 -6.03
CA MET A 58 -3.78 11.98 -6.95
C MET A 58 -5.11 11.98 -6.20
N LYS A 59 -6.17 12.39 -6.86
CA LYS A 59 -7.54 12.30 -6.37
C LYS A 59 -8.32 11.34 -7.25
N GLY A 60 -9.23 10.58 -6.66
CA GLY A 60 -10.04 9.64 -7.41
C GLY A 60 -10.98 8.84 -6.51
N ARG A 61 -11.50 7.74 -7.03
CA ARG A 61 -12.42 6.88 -6.28
C ARG A 61 -11.83 5.52 -6.01
N PHE A 62 -11.93 5.13 -4.74
CA PHE A 62 -11.54 3.80 -4.28
C PHE A 62 -12.64 3.24 -3.37
N THR A 63 -13.04 1.96 -3.56
CA THR A 63 -14.18 1.34 -2.83
C THR A 63 -15.48 2.18 -2.87
N ALA A 64 -15.75 2.82 -4.03
CA ALA A 64 -16.88 3.71 -4.30
C ALA A 64 -16.88 5.04 -3.51
N GLU A 65 -15.81 5.39 -2.83
CA GLU A 65 -15.64 6.64 -2.08
C GLU A 65 -14.54 7.51 -2.70
N ASP A 66 -14.63 8.82 -2.48
CA ASP A 66 -13.58 9.76 -2.88
C ASP A 66 -12.38 9.62 -1.94
N VAL A 67 -11.20 9.63 -2.53
CA VAL A 67 -9.93 9.43 -1.81
C VAL A 67 -8.84 10.34 -2.35
N THR A 68 -7.85 10.59 -1.50
CA THR A 68 -6.56 11.10 -1.91
C THR A 68 -5.55 9.97 -1.87
N VAL A 69 -4.80 9.78 -2.96
CA VAL A 69 -3.78 8.76 -3.11
C VAL A 69 -2.41 9.41 -3.15
N PHE A 70 -1.52 8.99 -2.26
CA PHE A 70 -0.13 9.38 -2.22
C PHE A 70 0.71 8.23 -2.75
N ILE A 71 1.61 8.50 -3.66
CA ILE A 71 2.48 7.52 -4.29
C ILE A 71 3.90 7.95 -3.99
N PHE A 72 4.73 7.04 -3.50
CA PHE A 72 6.11 7.33 -3.12
C PHE A 72 7.07 6.52 -3.96
N SER A 73 8.20 7.14 -4.33
CA SER A 73 9.30 6.51 -5.07
C SER A 73 10.59 6.53 -4.29
N THR A 74 11.48 5.57 -4.59
CA THR A 74 12.83 5.48 -4.04
C THR A 74 13.64 6.74 -4.35
N PRO A 75 14.61 7.13 -3.51
CA PRO A 75 15.30 8.41 -3.65
C PRO A 75 16.23 8.49 -4.87
N ILE A 76 16.89 7.40 -5.25
CA ILE A 76 17.87 7.36 -6.34
C ILE A 76 17.25 6.75 -7.60
N SER A 77 16.79 5.51 -7.52
CA SER A 77 16.24 4.77 -8.67
C SER A 77 14.89 5.29 -9.15
N LYS A 78 14.17 6.07 -8.31
CA LYS A 78 12.83 6.63 -8.61
C LYS A 78 11.78 5.56 -8.94
N LEU A 79 11.92 4.37 -8.35
CA LEU A 79 10.94 3.29 -8.49
C LEU A 79 9.83 3.47 -7.47
N THR A 80 8.59 3.26 -7.92
CA THR A 80 7.42 3.29 -7.03
C THR A 80 7.51 2.15 -6.02
N HIS A 81 7.41 2.46 -4.72
CA HIS A 81 7.48 1.45 -3.65
C HIS A 81 6.27 1.42 -2.73
N THR A 82 5.55 2.54 -2.61
CA THR A 82 4.40 2.63 -1.69
C THR A 82 3.27 3.43 -2.30
N VAL A 83 2.04 2.92 -2.13
CA VAL A 83 0.80 3.63 -2.46
C VAL A 83 -0.04 3.75 -1.18
N LEU A 84 -0.30 4.97 -0.73
CA LEU A 84 -1.12 5.28 0.43
C LEU A 84 -2.46 5.89 -0.03
N VAL A 85 -3.55 5.20 0.24
CA VAL A 85 -4.91 5.67 0.01
C VAL A 85 -5.46 6.25 1.29
N ARG A 86 -5.81 7.52 1.29
CA ARG A 86 -6.43 8.21 2.42
C ARG A 86 -7.86 8.58 2.08
N TYR A 87 -8.80 8.12 2.90
CA TYR A 87 -10.20 8.48 2.81
C TYR A 87 -10.44 9.90 3.31
N GLU A 88 -11.58 10.49 2.94
CA GLU A 88 -11.99 11.79 3.45
C GLU A 88 -12.08 11.78 4.98
N PRO A 89 -11.67 12.88 5.66
CA PRO A 89 -11.68 12.96 7.11
C PRO A 89 -13.08 12.82 7.69
N GLN A 90 -13.15 12.28 8.89
CA GLN A 90 -14.39 12.08 9.62
C GLN A 90 -14.31 12.76 10.98
N ASN A 91 -15.43 13.38 11.37
CA ASN A 91 -15.54 14.09 12.65
C ASN A 91 -16.19 13.26 13.77
N GLN A 92 -16.55 12.01 13.48
CA GLN A 92 -17.18 11.10 14.44
C GLN A 92 -16.36 9.82 14.54
N TRP A 93 -15.95 9.50 15.76
CA TRP A 93 -15.18 8.30 16.05
C TRP A 93 -15.86 7.02 15.54
N SER A 94 -17.15 6.86 15.80
CA SER A 94 -17.90 5.68 15.34
C SER A 94 -17.88 5.50 13.82
N THR A 95 -17.83 6.58 13.05
CA THR A 95 -17.73 6.51 11.58
C THR A 95 -16.35 6.04 11.15
N LEU A 96 -15.29 6.55 11.80
CA LEU A 96 -13.89 6.10 11.57
C LEU A 96 -13.73 4.63 11.91
N GLU A 97 -14.19 4.22 13.10
CA GLU A 97 -14.09 2.85 13.59
C GLU A 97 -14.85 1.87 12.69
N ASN A 98 -16.09 2.20 12.30
CA ASN A 98 -16.86 1.36 11.40
C ASN A 98 -16.20 1.23 10.02
N LYS A 99 -15.67 2.33 9.47
CA LYS A 99 -14.94 2.30 8.21
C LYS A 99 -13.67 1.43 8.31
N TYR A 100 -12.88 1.60 9.35
CA TYR A 100 -11.71 0.79 9.62
C TYR A 100 -12.05 -0.70 9.68
N ASN A 101 -13.02 -1.07 10.50
CA ASN A 101 -13.45 -2.46 10.65
C ASN A 101 -13.95 -3.07 9.33
N ASN A 102 -14.74 -2.33 8.54
CA ASN A 102 -15.23 -2.81 7.24
C ASN A 102 -14.09 -3.03 6.24
N LEU A 103 -13.07 -2.19 6.26
CA LEU A 103 -11.88 -2.35 5.41
C LEU A 103 -11.03 -3.55 5.85
N VAL A 104 -10.80 -3.70 7.16
CA VAL A 104 -10.10 -4.87 7.73
C VAL A 104 -10.82 -6.16 7.33
N GLU A 105 -12.14 -6.25 7.49
CA GLU A 105 -12.93 -7.42 7.07
C GLU A 105 -12.85 -7.69 5.56
N SER A 106 -12.83 -6.65 4.74
CA SER A 106 -12.70 -6.79 3.28
C SER A 106 -11.32 -7.30 2.89
N LEU A 107 -10.27 -6.83 3.57
CA LEU A 107 -8.90 -7.27 3.35
C LEU A 107 -8.64 -8.68 3.90
N ARG A 108 -9.28 -9.04 5.04
CA ARG A 108 -9.25 -10.40 5.58
C ARG A 108 -9.80 -11.42 4.56
N LYS A 109 -10.88 -11.07 3.86
CA LYS A 109 -11.44 -11.93 2.77
C LYS A 109 -10.49 -12.06 1.58
N LYS A 110 -9.67 -11.05 1.32
CA LYS A 110 -8.77 -11.01 0.17
C LYS A 110 -7.40 -11.62 0.47
N TYR A 111 -6.82 -11.33 1.64
CA TYR A 111 -5.45 -11.66 1.99
C TYR A 111 -5.33 -12.72 3.11
N GLY A 112 -6.45 -13.15 3.69
CA GLY A 112 -6.46 -14.06 4.84
C GLY A 112 -6.38 -13.32 6.17
N GLU A 113 -6.01 -14.04 7.24
CA GLU A 113 -5.89 -13.44 8.57
C GLU A 113 -4.73 -12.45 8.63
N PRO A 114 -4.90 -11.34 9.36
CA PRO A 114 -3.85 -10.36 9.52
C PRO A 114 -2.63 -10.94 10.25
N SER A 115 -1.44 -10.50 9.86
CA SER A 115 -0.18 -10.86 10.50
C SER A 115 -0.01 -10.20 11.87
N LEU A 116 -0.58 -9.00 12.04
CA LEU A 116 -0.56 -8.25 13.29
C LEU A 116 -1.76 -7.30 13.36
N GLU A 117 -2.39 -7.24 14.52
CA GLU A 117 -3.39 -6.23 14.85
C GLU A 117 -2.93 -5.43 16.08
N VAL A 118 -2.95 -4.11 15.97
CA VAL A 118 -2.62 -3.18 17.06
C VAL A 118 -3.85 -2.32 17.33
N TRP A 119 -4.43 -2.46 18.49
CA TRP A 119 -5.55 -1.64 18.95
C TRP A 119 -5.18 -1.01 20.30
N ASP A 120 -4.33 -0.01 20.26
CA ASP A 120 -3.94 0.78 21.41
C ASP A 120 -4.62 2.14 21.35
N VAL A 121 -5.60 2.36 22.20
CA VAL A 121 -6.40 3.59 22.26
C VAL A 121 -5.91 4.56 23.34
N GLY A 122 -4.73 4.31 23.93
CA GLY A 122 -4.16 5.15 24.98
C GLY A 122 -4.89 5.02 26.32
N HIS A 123 -4.72 6.04 27.19
CA HIS A 123 -5.10 5.95 28.61
C HIS A 123 -6.30 6.81 29.02
N THR A 124 -6.69 7.80 28.19
CA THR A 124 -7.74 8.76 28.58
C THR A 124 -9.16 8.30 28.29
N GLY A 125 -9.32 7.21 27.50
CA GLY A 125 -10.63 6.78 27.01
C GLY A 125 -11.21 7.64 25.89
N ASP A 126 -10.43 8.58 25.36
CA ASP A 126 -10.72 9.39 24.18
C ASP A 126 -9.72 9.04 23.05
N PRO A 127 -10.05 8.07 22.18
CA PRO A 127 -9.14 7.64 21.11
C PRO A 127 -8.76 8.75 20.15
N GLU A 128 -9.67 9.68 19.85
CA GLU A 128 -9.38 10.80 18.95
C GLU A 128 -8.30 11.70 19.51
N HIS A 129 -8.42 12.08 20.80
CA HIS A 129 -7.41 12.88 21.49
C HIS A 129 -6.08 12.14 21.55
N GLU A 130 -6.08 10.85 21.89
CA GLU A 130 -4.86 10.05 22.02
C GLU A 130 -4.13 9.89 20.67
N ILE A 131 -4.86 9.70 19.56
CA ILE A 131 -4.27 9.65 18.21
C ILE A 131 -3.65 10.98 17.85
N ARG A 132 -4.35 12.11 18.08
CA ARG A 132 -3.83 13.46 17.81
C ARG A 132 -2.58 13.79 18.62
N MET A 133 -2.45 13.21 19.79
CA MET A 133 -1.27 13.35 20.65
C MET A 133 -0.17 12.33 20.35
N GLY A 134 -0.35 11.43 19.36
CA GLY A 134 0.59 10.39 18.99
C GLY A 134 0.75 9.27 20.04
N ARG A 135 -0.22 9.13 20.96
CA ARG A 135 -0.21 8.14 22.05
C ARG A 135 -1.10 6.93 21.81
N ALA A 136 -1.91 6.93 20.76
CA ALA A 136 -2.72 5.80 20.32
C ALA A 136 -2.23 5.28 18.98
N ARG A 137 -2.39 3.96 18.76
CA ARG A 137 -2.06 3.28 17.51
C ARG A 137 -3.16 2.28 17.18
N ILE A 138 -3.81 2.49 16.05
CA ILE A 138 -4.84 1.58 15.54
C ILE A 138 -4.44 1.19 14.13
N MET A 139 -3.96 -0.04 13.97
CA MET A 139 -3.39 -0.53 12.72
C MET A 139 -3.61 -2.04 12.60
N THR A 140 -3.91 -2.51 11.39
CA THR A 140 -3.94 -3.94 11.03
C THR A 140 -3.05 -4.16 9.83
N PHE A 141 -2.21 -5.19 9.91
CA PHE A 141 -1.21 -5.53 8.89
C PHE A 141 -1.56 -6.87 8.23
N PHE A 142 -1.43 -6.91 6.92
CA PHE A 142 -1.58 -8.11 6.10
C PHE A 142 -0.30 -8.29 5.30
N ASP A 143 0.54 -9.22 5.72
CA ASP A 143 1.75 -9.57 4.99
C ASP A 143 1.41 -10.54 3.86
N THR A 144 2.04 -10.35 2.71
CA THR A 144 1.97 -11.20 1.53
C THR A 144 3.38 -11.50 1.05
N ASP A 145 3.54 -12.44 0.11
CA ASP A 145 4.85 -12.77 -0.46
C ASP A 145 5.49 -11.54 -1.15
N ASN A 146 4.68 -10.64 -1.71
CA ASN A 146 5.15 -9.51 -2.51
C ASN A 146 5.15 -8.17 -1.77
N GLY A 147 4.59 -8.11 -0.56
CA GLY A 147 4.47 -6.84 0.15
C GLY A 147 3.57 -6.89 1.37
N ARG A 148 3.21 -5.71 1.83
CA ARG A 148 2.35 -5.51 2.99
C ARG A 148 1.21 -4.57 2.69
N VAL A 149 0.01 -4.91 3.16
CA VAL A 149 -1.12 -3.97 3.22
C VAL A 149 -1.40 -3.61 4.67
N THR A 150 -1.48 -2.30 4.96
CA THR A 150 -1.76 -1.79 6.30
C THR A 150 -3.01 -0.94 6.28
N VAL A 151 -3.96 -1.22 7.17
CA VAL A 151 -5.08 -0.30 7.45
C VAL A 151 -4.78 0.44 8.75
N SER A 152 -5.05 1.73 8.80
CA SER A 152 -4.83 2.53 10.01
C SER A 152 -5.87 3.63 10.16
N ILE A 153 -6.08 4.06 11.41
CA ILE A 153 -6.69 5.37 11.72
C ILE A 153 -5.55 6.29 12.12
N ALA A 154 -5.41 7.40 11.42
CA ALA A 154 -4.31 8.33 11.63
C ALA A 154 -4.78 9.77 11.61
N ASP A 155 -4.05 10.61 12.36
CA ASP A 155 -4.14 12.06 12.30
C ASP A 155 -3.22 12.61 11.23
N TYR A 156 -3.69 13.60 10.52
CA TYR A 156 -2.86 14.38 9.62
C TYR A 156 -3.26 15.85 9.69
N LYS A 157 -2.33 16.74 9.39
CA LYS A 157 -2.61 18.17 9.27
C LYS A 157 -2.93 18.52 7.82
N ASP A 158 -3.99 19.27 7.63
CA ASP A 158 -4.29 19.86 6.33
C ASP A 158 -3.36 21.06 6.02
N GLN A 159 -3.59 21.71 4.88
CA GLN A 159 -2.82 22.87 4.46
C GLN A 159 -2.92 24.09 5.41
N TYR A 160 -3.89 24.09 6.30
CA TYR A 160 -4.10 25.14 7.33
C TYR A 160 -3.55 24.72 8.69
N GLY A 161 -2.95 23.53 8.80
CA GLY A 161 -2.43 22.98 10.04
C GLY A 161 -3.50 22.40 10.97
N LEU A 162 -4.74 22.24 10.50
CA LEU A 162 -5.82 21.65 11.27
C LEU A 162 -5.68 20.12 11.31
N HIS A 163 -5.86 19.56 12.49
CA HIS A 163 -5.83 18.13 12.72
C HIS A 163 -7.09 17.44 12.19
N ASN A 164 -6.91 16.42 11.38
CA ASN A 164 -7.96 15.67 10.74
C ASN A 164 -7.72 14.17 10.92
N LEU A 165 -8.71 13.43 11.42
CA LEU A 165 -8.65 11.99 11.52
C LEU A 165 -9.22 11.32 10.28
N SER A 166 -8.51 10.34 9.77
CA SER A 166 -8.91 9.60 8.58
C SER A 166 -8.49 8.13 8.69
N VAL A 167 -9.24 7.27 8.01
CA VAL A 167 -8.79 5.91 7.73
C VAL A 167 -7.89 5.94 6.49
N ALA A 168 -6.80 5.21 6.54
CA ALA A 168 -5.88 5.05 5.43
C ALA A 168 -5.56 3.58 5.17
N ILE A 169 -5.24 3.25 3.91
CA ILE A 169 -4.70 1.95 3.51
C ILE A 169 -3.37 2.19 2.80
N ALA A 170 -2.30 1.59 3.28
CA ALA A 170 -1.01 1.60 2.62
C ALA A 170 -0.74 0.25 1.95
N TYR A 171 -0.27 0.28 0.71
CA TYR A 171 0.25 -0.85 -0.04
C TYR A 171 1.75 -0.64 -0.21
N LEU A 172 2.55 -1.52 0.35
CA LEU A 172 4.01 -1.46 0.31
C LEU A 172 4.52 -2.65 -0.49
N ASP A 173 5.34 -2.40 -1.49
CA ASP A 173 6.05 -3.42 -2.25
C ASP A 173 7.35 -3.78 -1.55
N ASN A 174 7.59 -5.08 -1.30
CA ASN A 174 8.77 -5.52 -0.54
C ASN A 174 10.07 -5.21 -1.30
N ALA A 175 10.16 -5.59 -2.57
CA ALA A 175 11.40 -5.46 -3.35
C ALA A 175 11.83 -4.00 -3.49
N ASN A 176 10.89 -3.12 -3.84
CA ASN A 176 11.19 -1.70 -4.00
C ASN A 176 11.33 -0.96 -2.65
N ASN A 177 10.73 -1.47 -1.56
CA ASN A 177 10.97 -0.93 -0.23
C ASN A 177 12.37 -1.28 0.29
N ASP A 178 12.83 -2.50 0.09
CA ASP A 178 14.20 -2.91 0.46
C ASP A 178 15.23 -2.07 -0.31
N LEU A 179 14.95 -1.76 -1.59
CA LEU A 179 15.75 -0.84 -2.38
C LEU A 179 15.68 0.59 -1.83
N ASN A 180 14.50 1.09 -1.44
CA ASN A 180 14.32 2.39 -0.81
C ASN A 180 15.18 2.54 0.46
N ASP A 181 15.18 1.50 1.31
CA ASP A 181 15.94 1.52 2.55
C ASP A 181 17.44 1.53 2.27
N SER A 182 17.92 0.71 1.33
CA SER A 182 19.33 0.66 0.94
C SER A 182 19.83 1.95 0.27
N GLU A 183 19.00 2.58 -0.58
CA GLU A 183 19.30 3.87 -1.21
C GLU A 183 19.33 5.01 -0.19
N SER A 184 18.41 4.99 0.80
CA SER A 184 18.35 6.01 1.86
C SER A 184 19.54 5.92 2.80
N GLU A 185 20.04 4.71 3.08
CA GLU A 185 21.25 4.51 3.88
C GLU A 185 22.53 4.99 3.17
N SER A 186 22.55 4.97 1.84
CA SER A 186 23.72 5.41 1.06
C SER A 186 23.97 6.92 1.10
N ASP A 187 22.97 7.71 1.55
CA ASP A 187 23.07 9.17 1.72
C ASP A 187 23.56 9.60 3.11
N LEU A 188 23.82 8.63 4.03
CA LEU A 188 24.36 8.85 5.37
C LEU A 188 25.88 8.70 5.42
#